data_72dbeef3cd2c0b00ee3eeb174ff80ff1
#
_entry.id   72dbeef3cd2c0b00ee3eeb174ff80ff1
#
_cell.length_a   1.000
_cell.length_b   1.000
_cell.length_c   1.000
_cell.angle_alpha   90.00
_cell.angle_beta   90.00
_cell.angle_gamma   90.00
#
_symmetry.space_group_name_H-M   'P 1'
#
loop_
_entity.id
_entity.type
_entity.pdbx_description
1 polymer ?
#
loop_
_entity_poly.entity_id
_entity_poly.type
_entity_poly.pdbx_seq_one_letter_code
_entity_poly.pdbx_strand_id
1 'polypeptide(L)'
;MERFKKYNIKSSNNDMRTQKIRTVTDDRLVMDGLLYKSENKSDTIVINIHGTAGNFYANDFIKAMASGYTDQSIDFMPVNNRGHDFIAEIKRAGKLKSKTIGYAYENFEDCIHDIKAWINFAAELKYKNIILQGHSLGAVKCVYYLHKIKDKRVNGLILASPPDIVGLILKRKKPVKLTGNLLLMNSSDSLQIVSKRTMEQLRRENGPADIFSTYSPDKKSVLGEIDIPIFAFFGDVNEATTMNSEKALEILHEKAERCNDFTYKVFRGANHVYLNKEKRVAAELAKWITSRYQ
;
A
#
# COMPACT_ATOMS: atom_id res chain seq x y z
N MET A 1 -22.22 15.60 12.98
CA MET A 1 -20.90 16.14 12.62
C MET A 1 -19.86 15.59 13.58
N GLU A 2 -19.52 14.29 13.45
CA GLU A 2 -18.46 13.58 14.21
C GLU A 2 -17.53 12.92 13.21
N ARG A 3 -16.76 13.74 12.44
CA ARG A 3 -15.89 13.20 11.40
C ARG A 3 -14.52 12.75 11.89
N PHE A 4 -14.03 13.28 13.02
CA PHE A 4 -12.65 13.01 13.46
C PHE A 4 -12.54 12.95 14.98
N LYS A 5 -12.10 11.82 15.55
CA LYS A 5 -11.63 11.74 16.94
C LYS A 5 -10.12 11.53 16.93
N LYS A 6 -9.37 12.49 17.46
CA LYS A 6 -7.95 12.35 17.80
C LYS A 6 -7.85 11.76 19.21
N TYR A 7 -7.10 10.69 19.35
CA TYR A 7 -6.77 10.11 20.64
C TYR A 7 -5.27 10.23 20.86
N ASN A 8 -4.84 10.94 21.89
CA ASN A 8 -3.43 10.99 22.27
C ASN A 8 -3.10 9.74 23.08
N ILE A 9 -2.18 8.93 22.59
CA ILE A 9 -1.57 7.84 23.33
C ILE A 9 -0.31 8.44 23.98
N LYS A 10 -0.31 8.57 25.33
CA LYS A 10 0.92 8.93 26.05
C LYS A 10 1.82 7.71 26.08
N SER A 11 3.02 7.80 25.55
CA SER A 11 4.07 6.80 25.64
C SER A 11 5.27 7.35 26.41
N SER A 12 6.04 6.47 27.01
CA SER A 12 7.17 6.78 27.88
C SER A 12 8.48 6.91 27.07
N ASN A 13 9.21 7.97 27.34
CA ASN A 13 10.64 8.21 26.99
C ASN A 13 11.11 7.91 25.55
N ASN A 14 11.43 8.96 24.82
CA ASN A 14 12.01 9.02 23.46
C ASN A 14 11.01 8.78 22.31
N ASP A 15 9.83 9.34 22.39
CA ASP A 15 8.72 8.92 21.54
C ASP A 15 8.40 9.94 20.45
N MET A 16 8.54 9.48 19.19
CA MET A 16 7.86 10.09 18.05
C MET A 16 6.41 10.43 18.44
N ARG A 17 5.97 11.65 18.16
CA ARG A 17 4.60 12.09 18.45
C ARG A 17 3.61 11.26 17.64
N THR A 18 3.07 10.22 18.25
CA THR A 18 2.17 9.26 17.62
C THR A 18 0.72 9.54 18.03
N GLN A 19 -0.17 9.56 17.05
CA GLN A 19 -1.61 9.74 17.24
C GLN A 19 -2.39 8.63 16.58
N LYS A 20 -3.32 8.00 17.31
CA LYS A 20 -4.32 7.14 16.66
C LYS A 20 -5.29 8.03 15.88
N ILE A 21 -5.49 7.70 14.62
CA ILE A 21 -6.35 8.46 13.71
C ILE A 21 -7.45 7.57 13.16
N ARG A 22 -8.52 8.22 12.71
CA ARG A 22 -9.69 7.53 12.15
C ARG A 22 -10.31 8.36 11.04
N THR A 23 -10.73 7.69 9.97
CA THR A 23 -11.50 8.28 8.88
C THR A 23 -12.72 7.42 8.53
N VAL A 24 -13.59 7.93 7.68
CA VAL A 24 -14.79 7.23 7.19
C VAL A 24 -14.76 7.23 5.67
N THR A 25 -14.88 6.05 5.07
CA THR A 25 -14.97 5.89 3.61
C THR A 25 -16.32 6.37 3.05
N ASP A 26 -16.39 6.61 1.75
CA ASP A 26 -17.64 7.00 1.07
C ASP A 26 -18.75 5.95 1.27
N ASP A 27 -18.38 4.66 1.34
CA ASP A 27 -19.28 3.55 1.63
C ASP A 27 -19.45 3.26 3.14
N ARG A 28 -19.03 4.25 3.99
CA ARG A 28 -19.30 4.35 5.43
C ARG A 28 -18.53 3.38 6.32
N LEU A 29 -17.42 2.81 5.89
CA LEU A 29 -16.55 2.03 6.76
C LEU A 29 -15.68 2.96 7.61
N VAL A 30 -15.51 2.62 8.89
CA VAL A 30 -14.72 3.41 9.85
C VAL A 30 -13.32 2.83 9.91
N MET A 31 -12.34 3.47 9.26
CA MET A 31 -10.96 3.01 9.15
C MET A 31 -10.07 3.59 10.23
N ASP A 32 -9.17 2.78 10.79
CA ASP A 32 -8.17 3.17 11.79
C ASP A 32 -6.76 3.23 11.17
N GLY A 33 -5.91 4.08 11.74
CA GLY A 33 -4.50 4.23 11.38
C GLY A 33 -3.72 4.93 12.49
N LEU A 34 -2.41 5.14 12.24
CA LEU A 34 -1.53 5.94 13.08
C LEU A 34 -0.99 7.14 12.28
N LEU A 35 -0.75 8.24 12.96
CA LEU A 35 -0.04 9.39 12.43
C LEU A 35 1.20 9.62 13.30
N TYR A 36 2.37 9.41 12.70
CA TYR A 36 3.67 9.76 13.28
C TYR A 36 4.04 11.14 12.79
N LYS A 37 4.21 12.07 13.73
CA LYS A 37 4.55 13.45 13.43
C LYS A 37 6.02 13.71 13.71
N SER A 38 6.68 14.38 12.77
CA SER A 38 8.00 14.96 13.00
C SER A 38 7.96 16.03 14.10
N GLU A 39 9.11 16.30 14.71
CA GLU A 39 9.23 17.38 15.70
C GLU A 39 8.97 18.74 15.08
N ASN A 40 9.51 18.96 13.90
CA ASN A 40 9.29 20.15 13.11
C ASN A 40 7.96 20.06 12.37
N LYS A 41 7.40 21.23 12.01
CA LYS A 41 6.23 21.28 11.13
C LYS A 41 6.58 20.70 9.77
N SER A 42 5.79 19.73 9.32
CA SER A 42 5.93 19.12 8.00
C SER A 42 4.82 19.59 7.05
N ASP A 43 5.20 19.92 5.81
CA ASP A 43 4.28 20.11 4.70
C ASP A 43 4.11 18.81 3.87
N THR A 44 4.88 17.76 4.17
CA THR A 44 4.91 16.49 3.44
C THR A 44 4.46 15.32 4.33
N ILE A 45 3.59 14.48 3.79
CA ILE A 45 3.11 13.25 4.45
C ILE A 45 3.22 12.04 3.52
N VAL A 46 3.66 10.92 4.09
CA VAL A 46 3.60 9.60 3.43
C VAL A 46 2.44 8.80 3.99
N ILE A 47 1.50 8.41 3.13
CA ILE A 47 0.40 7.49 3.46
C ILE A 47 0.81 6.09 3.05
N ASN A 48 0.93 5.16 4.02
CA ASN A 48 1.35 3.79 3.75
C ASN A 48 0.17 2.82 3.74
N ILE A 49 -0.05 2.19 2.58
CA ILE A 49 -1.09 1.19 2.33
C ILE A 49 -0.46 -0.21 2.42
N HIS A 50 -0.94 -1.03 3.36
CA HIS A 50 -0.45 -2.39 3.59
C HIS A 50 -0.86 -3.37 2.47
N GLY A 51 -0.15 -4.49 2.39
CA GLY A 51 -0.41 -5.58 1.44
C GLY A 51 -1.51 -6.56 1.90
N THR A 52 -1.44 -7.77 1.34
CA THR A 52 -2.39 -8.87 1.60
C THR A 52 -2.52 -9.17 3.08
N ALA A 53 -3.73 -9.09 3.62
CA ALA A 53 -4.05 -9.36 5.02
C ALA A 53 -3.14 -8.64 6.03
N GLY A 54 -2.41 -7.59 5.61
CA GLY A 54 -1.58 -6.77 6.49
C GLY A 54 -2.42 -5.80 7.32
N ASN A 55 -1.74 -4.97 8.12
CA ASN A 55 -2.34 -3.89 8.87
C ASN A 55 -1.29 -2.80 9.16
N PHE A 56 -1.70 -1.72 9.82
CA PHE A 56 -0.83 -0.56 10.06
C PHE A 56 0.18 -0.74 11.21
N TYR A 57 0.18 -1.87 11.92
CA TYR A 57 0.99 -2.06 13.14
C TYR A 57 1.83 -3.35 13.16
N ALA A 58 1.57 -4.33 12.30
CA ALA A 58 2.16 -5.67 12.44
C ALA A 58 3.61 -5.79 11.93
N ASN A 59 4.02 -4.97 10.98
CA ASN A 59 5.34 -5.09 10.37
C ASN A 59 6.37 -4.17 11.04
N ASP A 60 7.53 -4.71 11.41
CA ASP A 60 8.61 -3.96 12.06
C ASP A 60 9.16 -2.83 11.17
N PHE A 61 9.12 -2.95 9.85
CA PHE A 61 9.52 -1.88 8.95
C PHE A 61 8.69 -0.60 9.12
N ILE A 62 7.44 -0.68 9.61
CA ILE A 62 6.60 0.50 9.88
C ILE A 62 7.27 1.45 10.89
N LYS A 63 7.84 0.89 11.97
CA LYS A 63 8.55 1.71 12.98
C LYS A 63 9.83 2.32 12.42
N ALA A 64 10.58 1.56 11.64
CA ALA A 64 11.81 2.04 11.02
C ALA A 64 11.51 3.14 9.98
N MET A 65 10.46 2.99 9.19
CA MET A 65 10.01 4.05 8.26
C MET A 65 9.51 5.27 9.00
N ALA A 66 8.74 5.10 10.08
CA ALA A 66 8.28 6.21 10.91
C ALA A 66 9.46 7.04 11.42
N SER A 67 10.49 6.40 12.03
CA SER A 67 11.70 7.08 12.47
C SER A 67 12.43 7.75 11.30
N GLY A 68 12.73 7.00 10.23
CA GLY A 68 13.50 7.53 9.10
C GLY A 68 12.83 8.72 8.40
N TYR A 69 11.50 8.75 8.35
CA TYR A 69 10.75 9.87 7.78
C TYR A 69 10.67 11.05 8.74
N THR A 70 10.31 10.82 10.00
CA THR A 70 10.16 11.92 10.98
C THR A 70 11.48 12.61 11.28
N ASP A 71 12.60 11.91 11.27
CA ASP A 71 13.95 12.47 11.38
C ASP A 71 14.30 13.44 10.22
N GLN A 72 13.60 13.32 9.09
CA GLN A 72 13.75 14.19 7.93
C GLN A 72 12.55 15.13 7.75
N SER A 73 11.83 15.46 8.82
CA SER A 73 10.66 16.35 8.79
C SER A 73 9.56 15.93 7.81
N ILE A 74 9.37 14.62 7.63
CA ILE A 74 8.29 14.03 6.84
C ILE A 74 7.34 13.32 7.82
N ASP A 75 6.06 13.66 7.82
CA ASP A 75 5.07 12.95 8.63
C ASP A 75 4.71 11.61 7.96
N PHE A 76 4.41 10.59 8.77
CA PHE A 76 4.15 9.24 8.27
C PHE A 76 2.81 8.70 8.79
N MET A 77 2.02 8.15 7.89
CA MET A 77 0.66 7.71 8.18
C MET A 77 0.41 6.28 7.67
N PRO A 78 0.81 5.24 8.42
CA PRO A 78 0.41 3.86 8.12
C PRO A 78 -1.06 3.66 8.50
N VAL A 79 -1.83 3.08 7.57
CA VAL A 79 -3.29 3.01 7.68
C VAL A 79 -3.83 1.64 7.31
N ASN A 80 -4.99 1.29 7.84
CA ASN A 80 -5.75 0.14 7.36
C ASN A 80 -6.52 0.48 6.08
N ASN A 81 -6.62 -0.51 5.22
CA ASN A 81 -7.63 -0.62 4.16
C ASN A 81 -8.59 -1.77 4.49
N ARG A 82 -9.70 -1.92 3.77
CA ARG A 82 -10.73 -2.96 4.04
C ARG A 82 -10.22 -4.39 3.95
N GLY A 83 -9.08 -4.62 3.31
CA GLY A 83 -8.41 -5.92 3.22
C GLY A 83 -7.44 -6.20 4.38
N HIS A 84 -7.50 -5.42 5.48
CA HIS A 84 -6.65 -5.66 6.64
C HIS A 84 -7.03 -6.95 7.37
N ASP A 85 -6.04 -7.68 7.82
CA ASP A 85 -6.18 -9.02 8.38
C ASP A 85 -6.86 -10.00 7.39
N PHE A 86 -6.95 -11.28 7.70
CA PHE A 86 -7.69 -12.22 6.86
C PHE A 86 -9.20 -12.05 7.00
N ILE A 87 -9.68 -11.92 8.23
CA ILE A 87 -11.08 -11.68 8.57
C ILE A 87 -11.11 -10.69 9.73
N ALA A 88 -11.85 -9.63 9.57
CA ALA A 88 -12.01 -8.60 10.60
C ALA A 88 -13.44 -8.06 10.63
N GLU A 89 -13.82 -7.46 11.75
CA GLU A 89 -15.08 -6.76 11.93
C GLU A 89 -14.84 -5.25 11.94
N ILE A 90 -15.57 -4.51 11.13
CA ILE A 90 -15.45 -3.05 11.05
C ILE A 90 -16.78 -2.35 11.33
N LYS A 91 -16.70 -1.22 12.03
CA LYS A 91 -17.87 -0.37 12.27
C LYS A 91 -18.29 0.36 10.99
N ARG A 92 -19.59 0.56 10.84
CA ARG A 92 -20.16 1.39 9.79
C ARG A 92 -20.73 2.68 10.41
N ALA A 93 -20.32 3.83 9.89
CA ALA A 93 -20.78 5.12 10.38
C ALA A 93 -22.32 5.23 10.28
N GLY A 94 -22.98 5.55 11.39
CA GLY A 94 -24.45 5.66 11.48
C GLY A 94 -25.19 4.32 11.37
N LYS A 95 -24.52 3.18 11.62
CA LYS A 95 -25.14 1.86 11.71
C LYS A 95 -24.80 1.17 13.03
N LEU A 96 -25.75 0.42 13.59
CA LEU A 96 -25.54 -0.36 14.82
C LEU A 96 -24.71 -1.62 14.55
N LYS A 97 -24.91 -2.28 13.40
CA LYS A 97 -24.23 -3.52 13.04
C LYS A 97 -22.91 -3.23 12.35
N SER A 98 -21.86 -3.94 12.78
CA SER A 98 -20.58 -4.03 12.07
C SER A 98 -20.72 -4.74 10.71
N LYS A 99 -19.66 -4.72 9.93
CA LYS A 99 -19.52 -5.46 8.67
C LYS A 99 -18.28 -6.32 8.76
N THR A 100 -18.38 -7.58 8.37
CA THR A 100 -17.23 -8.45 8.18
C THR A 100 -16.46 -8.00 6.96
N ILE A 101 -15.16 -7.81 7.12
CA ILE A 101 -14.20 -7.39 6.11
C ILE A 101 -12.93 -8.25 6.23
N GLY A 102 -11.85 -7.80 5.64
CA GLY A 102 -10.56 -8.47 5.58
C GLY A 102 -10.29 -9.03 4.19
N TYR A 103 -9.09 -9.54 3.97
CA TYR A 103 -8.68 -10.05 2.65
C TYR A 103 -9.62 -11.12 2.10
N ALA A 104 -10.19 -11.97 2.99
CA ALA A 104 -11.17 -12.98 2.63
C ALA A 104 -12.50 -12.42 2.09
N TYR A 105 -12.84 -11.18 2.43
CA TYR A 105 -14.13 -10.56 2.10
C TYR A 105 -13.99 -9.28 1.26
N GLU A 106 -12.77 -8.79 1.03
CA GLU A 106 -12.59 -7.60 0.23
C GLU A 106 -12.99 -7.85 -1.24
N ASN A 107 -13.39 -6.77 -1.89
CA ASN A 107 -13.38 -6.62 -3.33
C ASN A 107 -12.20 -5.71 -3.66
N PHE A 108 -11.24 -6.19 -4.45
CA PHE A 108 -10.00 -5.45 -4.73
C PHE A 108 -10.27 -4.02 -5.22
N GLU A 109 -11.22 -3.87 -6.14
CA GLU A 109 -11.53 -2.56 -6.75
C GLU A 109 -12.08 -1.54 -5.74
N ASP A 110 -12.67 -1.99 -4.61
CA ASP A 110 -13.20 -1.09 -3.59
C ASP A 110 -12.08 -0.39 -2.77
N CYS A 111 -10.81 -0.75 -2.97
CA CYS A 111 -9.68 -0.06 -2.33
C CYS A 111 -9.64 1.44 -2.65
N ILE A 112 -10.27 1.88 -3.74
CA ILE A 112 -10.38 3.30 -4.10
C ILE A 112 -11.09 4.13 -3.02
N HIS A 113 -12.10 3.57 -2.35
CA HIS A 113 -12.82 4.25 -1.27
C HIS A 113 -11.92 4.47 -0.05
N ASP A 114 -11.10 3.48 0.27
CA ASP A 114 -10.20 3.50 1.43
C ASP A 114 -9.08 4.51 1.23
N ILE A 115 -8.38 4.43 0.08
CA ILE A 115 -7.27 5.33 -0.25
C ILE A 115 -7.76 6.77 -0.36
N LYS A 116 -8.91 6.99 -1.03
CA LYS A 116 -9.53 8.31 -1.12
C LYS A 116 -9.84 8.92 0.26
N ALA A 117 -10.37 8.11 1.18
CA ALA A 117 -10.69 8.58 2.53
C ALA A 117 -9.44 9.05 3.29
N TRP A 118 -8.31 8.33 3.14
CA TRP A 118 -7.04 8.72 3.76
C TRP A 118 -6.39 9.93 3.11
N ILE A 119 -6.50 10.07 1.78
CA ILE A 119 -6.04 11.29 1.08
C ILE A 119 -6.89 12.50 1.49
N ASN A 120 -8.20 12.35 1.62
CA ASN A 120 -9.07 13.39 2.14
C ASN A 120 -8.66 13.81 3.56
N PHE A 121 -8.36 12.84 4.42
CA PHE A 121 -7.88 13.10 5.78
C PHE A 121 -6.57 13.91 5.77
N ALA A 122 -5.60 13.52 4.95
CA ALA A 122 -4.33 14.26 4.80
C ALA A 122 -4.53 15.68 4.27
N ALA A 123 -5.40 15.85 3.26
CA ALA A 123 -5.73 17.16 2.69
C ALA A 123 -6.44 18.08 3.72
N GLU A 124 -7.30 17.55 4.57
CA GLU A 124 -7.92 18.31 5.67
C GLU A 124 -6.90 18.76 6.73
N LEU A 125 -5.83 18.00 6.93
CA LEU A 125 -4.69 18.40 7.78
C LEU A 125 -3.75 19.42 7.10
N LYS A 126 -4.05 19.83 5.85
CA LYS A 126 -3.33 20.86 5.08
C LYS A 126 -1.91 20.47 4.67
N TYR A 127 -1.62 19.18 4.47
CA TYR A 127 -0.37 18.77 3.83
C TYR A 127 -0.36 19.24 2.36
N LYS A 128 0.77 19.80 1.94
CA LYS A 128 0.99 20.25 0.55
C LYS A 128 1.41 19.10 -0.34
N ASN A 129 2.26 18.23 0.19
CA ASN A 129 2.81 17.08 -0.52
C ASN A 129 2.27 15.79 0.09
N ILE A 130 1.47 15.06 -0.66
CA ILE A 130 0.92 13.75 -0.27
C ILE A 130 1.60 12.69 -1.13
N ILE A 131 2.37 11.80 -0.49
CA ILE A 131 3.04 10.69 -1.12
C ILE A 131 2.28 9.41 -0.78
N LEU A 132 1.86 8.65 -1.78
CA LEU A 132 1.33 7.32 -1.57
C LEU A 132 2.48 6.32 -1.55
N GLN A 133 2.55 5.51 -0.50
CA GLN A 133 3.43 4.36 -0.42
C GLN A 133 2.58 3.10 -0.29
N GLY A 134 2.77 2.15 -1.18
CA GLY A 134 2.12 0.85 -1.06
C GLY A 134 3.15 -0.26 -0.87
N HIS A 135 2.91 -1.16 0.08
CA HIS A 135 3.72 -2.35 0.25
C HIS A 135 3.00 -3.57 -0.32
N SER A 136 3.70 -4.40 -1.10
CA SER A 136 3.15 -5.63 -1.66
C SER A 136 1.86 -5.35 -2.44
N LEU A 137 0.75 -6.06 -2.19
CA LEU A 137 -0.55 -5.79 -2.82
C LEU A 137 -1.02 -4.33 -2.61
N GLY A 138 -0.57 -3.66 -1.54
CA GLY A 138 -0.84 -2.24 -1.31
C GLY A 138 -0.25 -1.34 -2.41
N ALA A 139 0.91 -1.71 -2.97
CA ALA A 139 1.49 -0.98 -4.10
C ALA A 139 0.59 -1.07 -5.35
N VAL A 140 0.06 -2.26 -5.63
CA VAL A 140 -0.89 -2.49 -6.73
C VAL A 140 -2.18 -1.70 -6.51
N LYS A 141 -2.69 -1.65 -5.26
CA LYS A 141 -3.86 -0.84 -4.88
C LYS A 141 -3.63 0.66 -5.12
N CYS A 142 -2.43 1.18 -4.78
CA CYS A 142 -2.06 2.57 -5.03
C CYS A 142 -2.03 2.89 -6.54
N VAL A 143 -1.43 2.02 -7.36
CA VAL A 143 -1.43 2.17 -8.82
C VAL A 143 -2.85 2.18 -9.36
N TYR A 144 -3.68 1.20 -8.96
CA TYR A 144 -5.07 1.14 -9.40
C TYR A 144 -5.87 2.40 -9.01
N TYR A 145 -5.69 2.89 -7.79
CA TYR A 145 -6.32 4.12 -7.33
C TYR A 145 -5.97 5.32 -8.24
N LEU A 146 -4.67 5.53 -8.47
CA LEU A 146 -4.18 6.65 -9.29
C LEU A 146 -4.66 6.54 -10.75
N HIS A 147 -4.61 5.35 -11.33
CA HIS A 147 -5.14 5.08 -12.66
C HIS A 147 -6.64 5.41 -12.75
N LYS A 148 -7.43 4.97 -11.77
CA LYS A 148 -8.90 5.09 -11.81
C LYS A 148 -9.40 6.49 -11.46
N ILE A 149 -8.80 7.12 -10.45
CA ILE A 149 -9.28 8.38 -9.86
C ILE A 149 -8.53 9.60 -10.42
N LYS A 150 -7.26 9.42 -10.84
CA LYS A 150 -6.39 10.52 -11.34
C LYS A 150 -6.31 11.67 -10.34
N ASP A 151 -6.17 11.35 -9.05
CA ASP A 151 -6.20 12.32 -7.94
C ASP A 151 -4.95 13.20 -7.94
N LYS A 152 -5.11 14.46 -8.34
CA LYS A 152 -4.03 15.44 -8.48
C LYS A 152 -3.44 15.95 -7.16
N ARG A 153 -3.98 15.52 -6.02
CA ARG A 153 -3.43 15.83 -4.69
C ARG A 153 -2.25 14.94 -4.34
N VAL A 154 -2.11 13.79 -5.02
CA VAL A 154 -0.97 12.88 -4.84
C VAL A 154 0.19 13.38 -5.68
N ASN A 155 1.32 13.64 -5.03
CA ASN A 155 2.50 14.22 -5.63
C ASN A 155 3.60 13.20 -5.96
N GLY A 156 3.57 12.01 -5.32
CA GLY A 156 4.56 10.96 -5.56
C GLY A 156 4.02 9.58 -5.17
N LEU A 157 4.61 8.55 -5.75
CA LEU A 157 4.25 7.15 -5.54
C LEU A 157 5.48 6.31 -5.18
N ILE A 158 5.38 5.55 -4.08
CA ILE A 158 6.41 4.59 -3.67
C ILE A 158 5.82 3.18 -3.81
N LEU A 159 6.45 2.37 -4.65
CA LEU A 159 6.11 0.97 -4.89
C LEU A 159 7.10 0.08 -4.13
N ALA A 160 6.72 -0.31 -2.92
CA ALA A 160 7.52 -1.13 -2.02
C ALA A 160 7.23 -2.62 -2.27
N SER A 161 8.15 -3.35 -2.87
CA SER A 161 8.01 -4.77 -3.25
C SER A 161 6.68 -5.09 -3.95
N PRO A 162 6.33 -4.38 -5.05
CA PRO A 162 5.07 -4.60 -5.76
C PRO A 162 5.04 -6.00 -6.40
N PRO A 163 4.06 -6.86 -6.10
CA PRO A 163 4.06 -8.22 -6.63
C PRO A 163 3.66 -8.27 -8.11
N ASP A 164 4.25 -9.19 -8.88
CA ASP A 164 3.67 -9.66 -10.14
C ASP A 164 2.48 -10.58 -9.83
N ILE A 165 1.38 -9.99 -9.33
CA ILE A 165 0.27 -10.76 -8.77
C ILE A 165 -0.43 -11.63 -9.81
N VAL A 166 -0.59 -11.15 -11.03
CA VAL A 166 -1.20 -11.90 -12.13
C VAL A 166 -0.31 -13.08 -12.49
N GLY A 167 0.98 -12.84 -12.68
CA GLY A 167 1.97 -13.90 -12.98
C GLY A 167 2.04 -14.97 -11.89
N LEU A 168 2.06 -14.55 -10.63
CA LEU A 168 2.07 -15.46 -9.49
C LEU A 168 0.80 -16.32 -9.41
N ILE A 169 -0.37 -15.76 -9.65
CA ILE A 169 -1.64 -16.49 -9.58
C ILE A 169 -1.75 -17.48 -10.76
N LEU A 170 -1.36 -17.08 -11.97
CA LEU A 170 -1.45 -17.95 -13.14
C LEU A 170 -0.46 -19.13 -13.08
N LYS A 171 0.70 -18.95 -12.41
CA LYS A 171 1.68 -20.04 -12.18
C LYS A 171 1.26 -21.00 -11.05
N ARG A 172 0.36 -20.61 -10.15
CA ARG A 172 -0.05 -21.43 -8.99
C ARG A 172 -1.06 -22.51 -9.37
N LYS A 173 -1.17 -23.54 -8.52
CA LYS A 173 -2.28 -24.49 -8.59
C LYS A 173 -3.61 -23.76 -8.38
N LYS A 174 -4.64 -24.24 -9.08
CA LYS A 174 -6.00 -23.65 -8.95
C LYS A 174 -6.43 -23.65 -7.48
N PRO A 175 -7.03 -22.56 -6.99
CA PRO A 175 -7.54 -22.48 -5.63
C PRO A 175 -8.66 -23.51 -5.40
N VAL A 176 -8.77 -24.01 -4.19
CA VAL A 176 -9.84 -24.93 -3.78
C VAL A 176 -11.02 -24.10 -3.26
N LYS A 177 -12.21 -24.43 -3.70
CA LYS A 177 -13.44 -23.84 -3.14
C LYS A 177 -13.59 -24.25 -1.68
N LEU A 178 -13.67 -23.28 -0.78
CA LEU A 178 -13.81 -23.52 0.65
C LEU A 178 -15.31 -23.58 1.03
N THR A 179 -16.03 -22.47 0.91
CA THR A 179 -17.46 -22.36 1.15
C THR A 179 -18.00 -21.07 0.52
N GLY A 180 -19.24 -21.10 0.03
CA GLY A 180 -19.87 -19.90 -0.57
C GLY A 180 -18.98 -19.24 -1.62
N ASN A 181 -18.58 -18.00 -1.34
CA ASN A 181 -17.70 -17.18 -2.21
C ASN A 181 -16.24 -17.18 -1.76
N LEU A 182 -15.83 -18.05 -0.84
CA LEU A 182 -14.46 -18.12 -0.34
C LEU A 182 -13.67 -19.23 -1.04
N LEU A 183 -12.43 -18.89 -1.37
CA LEU A 183 -11.45 -19.79 -1.97
C LEU A 183 -10.28 -19.96 -1.02
N LEU A 184 -9.74 -21.17 -0.93
CA LEU A 184 -8.50 -21.49 -0.24
C LEU A 184 -7.37 -21.51 -1.26
N MET A 185 -6.38 -20.65 -1.06
CA MET A 185 -5.14 -20.64 -1.82
C MET A 185 -4.01 -21.22 -0.99
N ASN A 186 -3.28 -22.16 -1.56
CA ASN A 186 -2.01 -22.61 -1.01
C ASN A 186 -0.90 -21.75 -1.58
N SER A 187 -0.25 -20.94 -0.76
CA SER A 187 1.02 -20.29 -1.08
C SER A 187 2.17 -21.13 -0.53
N SER A 188 3.41 -20.89 -0.99
CA SER A 188 4.59 -21.65 -0.54
C SER A 188 4.71 -21.73 0.98
N ASP A 189 4.25 -20.71 1.70
CA ASP A 189 4.52 -20.53 3.12
C ASP A 189 3.25 -20.36 3.97
N SER A 190 2.07 -20.27 3.37
CA SER A 190 0.82 -20.05 4.11
C SER A 190 -0.44 -20.44 3.35
N LEU A 191 -1.47 -20.80 4.10
CA LEU A 191 -2.83 -20.91 3.58
C LEU A 191 -3.47 -19.51 3.58
N GLN A 192 -4.00 -19.10 2.44
CA GLN A 192 -4.69 -17.82 2.30
C GLN A 192 -6.15 -18.05 1.93
N ILE A 193 -7.04 -17.34 2.60
CA ILE A 193 -8.47 -17.32 2.26
C ILE A 193 -8.73 -16.00 1.49
N VAL A 194 -9.35 -16.12 0.32
CA VAL A 194 -9.64 -14.98 -0.56
C VAL A 194 -11.05 -15.09 -1.12
N SER A 195 -11.72 -13.97 -1.35
CA SER A 195 -13.01 -13.98 -2.04
C SER A 195 -12.85 -14.39 -3.52
N LYS A 196 -13.83 -15.11 -4.05
CA LYS A 196 -13.85 -15.49 -5.48
C LYS A 196 -13.73 -14.24 -6.35
N ARG A 197 -14.43 -13.15 -6.00
CA ARG A 197 -14.43 -11.89 -6.74
C ARG A 197 -13.05 -11.24 -6.77
N THR A 198 -12.39 -11.11 -5.61
CA THR A 198 -11.01 -10.59 -5.55
C THR A 198 -10.06 -11.44 -6.36
N MET A 199 -10.16 -12.78 -6.26
CA MET A 199 -9.34 -13.69 -7.06
C MET A 199 -9.51 -13.46 -8.57
N GLU A 200 -10.75 -13.30 -9.04
CA GLU A 200 -11.05 -13.02 -10.44
C GLU A 200 -10.47 -11.69 -10.92
N GLN A 201 -10.49 -10.66 -10.07
CA GLN A 201 -9.88 -9.36 -10.37
C GLN A 201 -8.35 -9.41 -10.38
N LEU A 202 -7.73 -10.09 -9.39
CA LEU A 202 -6.29 -10.20 -9.26
C LEU A 202 -5.63 -11.05 -10.36
N ARG A 203 -6.30 -12.07 -10.90
CA ARG A 203 -5.76 -12.94 -11.97
C ARG A 203 -6.00 -12.46 -13.38
N ARG A 204 -6.74 -11.36 -13.54
CA ARG A 204 -7.15 -10.87 -14.86
C ARG A 204 -5.99 -10.19 -15.56
N GLU A 205 -5.53 -10.77 -16.66
CA GLU A 205 -4.56 -10.14 -17.55
C GLU A 205 -5.09 -8.79 -18.07
N ASN A 206 -4.24 -7.77 -18.06
CA ASN A 206 -4.62 -6.38 -18.34
C ASN A 206 -5.79 -5.86 -17.48
N GLY A 207 -5.97 -6.47 -16.32
CA GLY A 207 -6.97 -6.08 -15.32
C GLY A 207 -6.43 -5.03 -14.34
N PRO A 208 -7.25 -4.72 -13.32
CA PRO A 208 -6.94 -3.65 -12.34
C PRO A 208 -5.67 -3.89 -11.52
N ALA A 209 -5.22 -5.15 -11.42
CA ALA A 209 -4.05 -5.54 -10.63
C ALA A 209 -2.82 -5.88 -11.49
N ASP A 210 -2.93 -5.80 -12.82
CA ASP A 210 -1.84 -6.16 -13.73
C ASP A 210 -0.94 -4.97 -14.03
N ILE A 211 -0.01 -4.69 -13.12
CA ILE A 211 0.95 -3.60 -13.28
C ILE A 211 2.18 -3.99 -14.11
N PHE A 212 2.43 -5.29 -14.29
CA PHE A 212 3.57 -5.83 -15.05
C PHE A 212 3.23 -6.16 -16.52
N SER A 213 1.99 -6.52 -16.80
CA SER A 213 1.55 -7.03 -18.11
C SER A 213 2.42 -8.20 -18.62
N THR A 214 2.85 -9.09 -17.73
CA THR A 214 3.82 -10.17 -17.99
C THR A 214 3.38 -11.11 -19.11
N TYR A 215 2.09 -11.40 -19.24
CA TYR A 215 1.52 -12.27 -20.25
C TYR A 215 0.96 -11.55 -21.48
N SER A 216 1.00 -10.24 -21.48
CA SER A 216 0.54 -9.40 -22.57
C SER A 216 1.44 -8.17 -22.69
N PRO A 217 2.74 -8.37 -23.02
CA PRO A 217 3.75 -7.32 -22.99
C PRO A 217 3.45 -6.14 -23.93
N ASP A 218 2.75 -6.39 -25.03
CA ASP A 218 2.37 -5.36 -26.01
C ASP A 218 1.19 -4.49 -25.56
N LYS A 219 0.55 -4.83 -24.45
CA LYS A 219 -0.57 -4.05 -23.93
C LYS A 219 -0.11 -3.04 -22.88
N LYS A 220 -0.81 -1.92 -22.83
CA LYS A 220 -0.56 -0.89 -21.82
C LYS A 220 -0.94 -1.39 -20.42
N SER A 221 -0.02 -1.19 -19.49
CA SER A 221 -0.27 -1.42 -18.07
C SER A 221 -1.08 -0.27 -17.48
N VAL A 222 -1.83 -0.54 -16.42
CA VAL A 222 -2.46 0.51 -15.58
C VAL A 222 -1.42 1.48 -15.00
N LEU A 223 -0.16 1.06 -14.85
CA LEU A 223 0.97 1.89 -14.42
C LEU A 223 1.33 2.96 -15.48
N GLY A 224 1.12 2.68 -16.76
CA GLY A 224 1.50 3.55 -17.87
C GLY A 224 0.77 4.89 -17.94
N GLU A 225 -0.33 5.04 -17.21
CA GLU A 225 -1.07 6.32 -17.15
C GLU A 225 -0.63 7.26 -16.02
N ILE A 226 0.28 6.82 -15.15
CA ILE A 226 0.73 7.59 -13.99
C ILE A 226 1.84 8.55 -14.40
N ASP A 227 1.63 9.84 -14.16
CA ASP A 227 2.49 10.95 -14.60
C ASP A 227 3.23 11.68 -13.45
N ILE A 228 3.17 11.13 -12.22
CA ILE A 228 3.88 11.66 -11.05
C ILE A 228 5.18 10.91 -10.79
N PRO A 229 6.14 11.48 -10.02
CA PRO A 229 7.36 10.79 -9.62
C PRO A 229 7.11 9.44 -8.96
N ILE A 230 7.86 8.40 -9.37
CA ILE A 230 7.76 7.05 -8.83
C ILE A 230 9.11 6.58 -8.27
N PHE A 231 9.09 6.00 -7.07
CA PHE A 231 10.19 5.19 -6.54
C PHE A 231 9.74 3.75 -6.39
N ALA A 232 10.32 2.83 -7.17
CA ALA A 232 10.03 1.40 -7.06
C ALA A 232 11.23 0.64 -6.48
N PHE A 233 10.99 -0.33 -5.59
CA PHE A 233 12.07 -1.12 -5.06
C PHE A 233 11.66 -2.52 -4.64
N PHE A 234 12.65 -3.41 -4.62
CA PHE A 234 12.57 -4.76 -4.09
C PHE A 234 13.76 -5.05 -3.16
N GLY A 235 13.61 -6.05 -2.31
CA GLY A 235 14.75 -6.85 -1.86
C GLY A 235 15.26 -7.78 -2.97
N ASP A 236 16.17 -8.69 -2.65
CA ASP A 236 16.60 -9.74 -3.58
C ASP A 236 16.41 -11.16 -2.99
N VAL A 237 15.72 -11.25 -1.85
CA VAL A 237 15.45 -12.51 -1.15
C VAL A 237 13.96 -12.73 -1.01
N ASN A 238 13.44 -13.81 -1.58
CA ASN A 238 12.03 -14.26 -1.44
C ASN A 238 10.99 -13.18 -1.79
N GLU A 239 11.20 -12.45 -2.88
CA GLU A 239 10.25 -11.45 -3.34
C GLU A 239 9.05 -12.08 -4.08
N ALA A 240 7.92 -11.38 -4.04
CA ALA A 240 6.67 -11.83 -4.64
C ALA A 240 6.62 -11.53 -6.15
N THR A 241 7.60 -12.03 -6.90
CA THR A 241 7.69 -11.88 -8.36
C THR A 241 7.86 -13.23 -9.06
N THR A 242 7.60 -13.25 -10.36
CA THR A 242 7.85 -14.42 -11.22
C THR A 242 9.24 -14.43 -11.84
N MET A 243 10.02 -13.38 -11.58
CA MET A 243 11.37 -13.12 -12.10
C MET A 243 12.27 -12.54 -10.99
N ASN A 244 13.55 -12.31 -11.28
CA ASN A 244 14.43 -11.64 -10.32
C ASN A 244 14.05 -10.15 -10.15
N SER A 245 14.51 -9.54 -9.06
CA SER A 245 14.13 -8.19 -8.66
C SER A 245 14.59 -7.11 -9.64
N GLU A 246 15.77 -7.28 -10.26
CA GLU A 246 16.28 -6.36 -11.27
C GLU A 246 15.36 -6.33 -12.49
N LYS A 247 15.05 -7.51 -13.05
CA LYS A 247 14.18 -7.62 -14.22
C LYS A 247 12.76 -7.13 -13.94
N ALA A 248 12.26 -7.38 -12.74
CA ALA A 248 10.96 -6.86 -12.30
C ALA A 248 10.93 -5.33 -12.29
N LEU A 249 11.99 -4.68 -11.79
CA LEU A 249 12.10 -3.22 -11.77
C LEU A 249 12.28 -2.62 -13.17
N GLU A 250 13.05 -3.26 -14.05
CA GLU A 250 13.17 -2.86 -15.46
C GLU A 250 11.79 -2.86 -16.16
N ILE A 251 11.01 -3.92 -15.98
CA ILE A 251 9.67 -4.02 -16.56
C ILE A 251 8.76 -2.92 -16.00
N LEU A 252 8.77 -2.67 -14.68
CA LEU A 252 7.95 -1.59 -14.10
C LEU A 252 8.35 -0.22 -14.67
N HIS A 253 9.66 0.03 -14.85
CA HIS A 253 10.15 1.25 -15.48
C HIS A 253 9.66 1.36 -16.94
N GLU A 254 9.80 0.31 -17.74
CA GLU A 254 9.30 0.26 -19.12
C GLU A 254 7.78 0.49 -19.20
N LYS A 255 7.01 -0.06 -18.23
CA LYS A 255 5.55 0.08 -18.19
C LYS A 255 5.06 1.43 -17.66
N ALA A 256 5.90 2.21 -17.00
CA ALA A 256 5.57 3.55 -16.50
C ALA A 256 5.72 4.62 -17.59
N GLU A 257 5.08 4.43 -18.76
CA GLU A 257 5.28 5.19 -20.01
C GLU A 257 5.17 6.72 -19.85
N ARG A 258 4.34 7.21 -18.91
CA ARG A 258 4.10 8.65 -18.70
C ARG A 258 4.89 9.23 -17.54
N CYS A 259 5.61 8.41 -16.79
CA CYS A 259 6.41 8.85 -15.66
C CYS A 259 7.79 9.32 -16.13
N ASN A 260 8.05 10.63 -16.07
CA ASN A 260 9.34 11.20 -16.46
C ASN A 260 10.40 11.13 -15.33
N ASP A 261 10.00 10.80 -14.11
CA ASP A 261 10.87 10.69 -12.92
C ASP A 261 10.66 9.34 -12.25
N PHE A 262 11.23 8.29 -12.85
CA PHE A 262 11.16 6.93 -12.33
C PHE A 262 12.51 6.53 -11.74
N THR A 263 12.55 6.37 -10.42
CA THR A 263 13.72 5.87 -9.69
C THR A 263 13.45 4.43 -9.26
N TYR A 264 14.43 3.54 -9.38
CA TYR A 264 14.28 2.20 -8.83
C TYR A 264 15.56 1.66 -8.19
N LYS A 265 15.39 0.71 -7.25
CA LYS A 265 16.52 0.16 -6.48
C LYS A 265 16.27 -1.26 -6.00
N VAL A 266 17.31 -2.10 -6.03
CA VAL A 266 17.33 -3.38 -5.32
C VAL A 266 18.10 -3.22 -4.01
N PHE A 267 17.48 -3.57 -2.88
CA PHE A 267 18.13 -3.61 -1.58
C PHE A 267 18.70 -5.00 -1.33
N ARG A 268 19.99 -5.17 -1.57
CA ARG A 268 20.72 -6.45 -1.43
C ARG A 268 20.62 -7.01 -0.03
N GLY A 269 20.29 -8.29 0.09
CA GLY A 269 20.07 -9.03 1.33
C GLY A 269 18.78 -8.69 2.06
N ALA A 270 17.88 -7.92 1.45
CA ALA A 270 16.55 -7.67 1.99
C ALA A 270 15.55 -8.70 1.46
N ASN A 271 14.64 -9.14 2.32
CA ASN A 271 13.49 -9.95 1.93
C ASN A 271 12.23 -9.06 1.75
N HIS A 272 11.11 -9.67 1.45
CA HIS A 272 9.83 -8.99 1.18
C HIS A 272 9.36 -8.02 2.29
N VAL A 273 9.81 -8.18 3.54
CA VAL A 273 9.52 -7.29 4.68
C VAL A 273 10.76 -6.53 5.18
N TYR A 274 11.86 -6.59 4.42
CA TYR A 274 13.12 -5.84 4.65
C TYR A 274 13.82 -6.20 5.96
N LEU A 275 13.64 -7.41 6.48
CA LEU A 275 14.19 -7.86 7.76
C LEU A 275 15.70 -7.53 7.85
N ASN A 276 16.09 -6.85 8.93
CA ASN A 276 17.46 -6.35 9.20
C ASN A 276 17.99 -5.31 8.17
N LYS A 277 17.12 -4.76 7.31
CA LYS A 277 17.46 -3.68 6.34
C LYS A 277 16.49 -2.50 6.43
N GLU A 278 15.53 -2.53 7.35
CA GLU A 278 14.42 -1.58 7.46
C GLU A 278 14.90 -0.13 7.55
N LYS A 279 15.93 0.13 8.38
CA LYS A 279 16.52 1.47 8.54
C LYS A 279 17.18 1.97 7.26
N ARG A 280 17.88 1.07 6.52
CA ARG A 280 18.53 1.42 5.26
C ARG A 280 17.49 1.76 4.19
N VAL A 281 16.41 0.99 4.11
CA VAL A 281 15.27 1.25 3.21
C VAL A 281 14.64 2.59 3.57
N ALA A 282 14.30 2.82 4.84
CA ALA A 282 13.69 4.06 5.31
C ALA A 282 14.55 5.31 4.99
N ALA A 283 15.85 5.26 5.23
CA ALA A 283 16.76 6.36 4.92
C ALA A 283 16.82 6.70 3.43
N GLU A 284 16.82 5.69 2.56
CA GLU A 284 16.85 5.91 1.11
C GLU A 284 15.53 6.53 0.61
N LEU A 285 14.39 6.06 1.12
CA LEU A 285 13.09 6.62 0.78
C LEU A 285 12.96 8.06 1.28
N ALA A 286 13.38 8.34 2.51
CA ALA A 286 13.38 9.69 3.06
C ALA A 286 14.23 10.64 2.18
N LYS A 287 15.44 10.21 1.78
CA LYS A 287 16.31 10.96 0.87
C LYS A 287 15.62 11.26 -0.47
N TRP A 288 14.95 10.28 -1.05
CA TRP A 288 14.21 10.47 -2.31
C TRP A 288 13.08 11.49 -2.16
N ILE A 289 12.35 11.47 -1.04
CA ILE A 289 11.27 12.42 -0.75
C ILE A 289 11.84 13.82 -0.53
N THR A 290 12.86 13.98 0.32
CA THR A 290 13.44 15.30 0.63
C THR A 290 14.00 15.99 -0.61
N SER A 291 14.63 15.24 -1.51
CA SER A 291 15.18 15.80 -2.75
C SER A 291 14.13 16.38 -3.72
N ARG A 292 12.82 16.10 -3.51
CA ARG A 292 11.72 16.53 -4.40
C ARG A 292 10.72 17.46 -3.72
N TYR A 293 10.56 17.36 -2.42
CA TYR A 293 9.44 17.97 -1.71
C TYR A 293 9.87 18.85 -0.51
N GLN A 294 11.15 19.00 -0.29
CA GLN A 294 11.77 19.90 0.68
C GLN A 294 12.87 20.73 0.02
#